data_65369af38028f4efc19c3d13385d32c9
#
_entry.id   65369af38028f4efc19c3d13385d32c9
#
_cell.length_a   1.000
_cell.length_b   1.000
_cell.length_c   1.000
_cell.angle_alpha   90.00
_cell.angle_beta   90.00
_cell.angle_gamma   90.00
#
_symmetry.space_group_name_H-M   'P 1'
#
loop_
_entity.id
_entity.type
_entity.pdbx_description
1 polymer ?
#
loop_
_entity_poly.entity_id
_entity_poly.type
_entity_poly.pdbx_seq_one_letter_code
_entity_poly.pdbx_strand_id
1 'polypeptide(L)'
;MKEVFITNPSIAQEINTKTEEKLHQSVTITMIRNENPTATLGQFISHTTYQDLPEEVVKQAKRCILDLIGAAIGGSRTQVGKLLVGFIEECRTPKESTIPGWKVKASSPYAALATGSMAQDLELDDVNRMSHMHPGVSTIPTALSLCEREKKSGRDLITSTVVGYEVVNRIGKSVSPSILRDTVFHPAVLWAFGSIASACKVFGMDTEKCVNALGMGSLAPVAVEDPFRQGVMVKDLYGGWPNFVGIMCSILAMKGFTGSRVLIESDLGIAKVVSKKYDFSSIVKDLGRTFEIMNSGFKPYAACRRAHSAIDATFEILRRNKIDPKKIQRIDVGTFCAASRLSNTHPESSVAAKYSIPYAIALAILKGKVWIEEFDQNMLKDERILALAKKVRVHLDEELDRLYDSKWPALVKIELEDGNKYSSQVDWPKGEPESPLTDEEIKSKFVSTASTIIGKEN
;
A
#
# COMPACT_ATOMS: atom_id res chain seq x y z
N MET A 1 29.91 34.90 -38.12
CA MET A 1 28.53 34.58 -37.70
C MET A 1 27.60 35.59 -38.36
N LYS A 2 26.76 35.12 -39.30
CA LYS A 2 25.84 36.03 -40.03
C LYS A 2 24.56 36.10 -39.20
N GLU A 3 24.21 37.32 -38.76
CA GLU A 3 22.90 37.62 -38.19
C GLU A 3 21.85 37.58 -39.30
N VAL A 4 20.84 36.72 -39.14
CA VAL A 4 19.68 36.66 -40.02
C VAL A 4 18.58 37.48 -39.37
N PHE A 5 18.30 38.67 -39.90
CA PHE A 5 17.17 39.51 -39.50
C PHE A 5 15.88 38.96 -40.13
N ILE A 6 14.95 38.49 -39.28
CA ILE A 6 13.59 38.12 -39.69
C ILE A 6 12.75 39.43 -39.65
N THR A 7 12.36 39.93 -40.82
CA THR A 7 11.66 41.21 -40.95
C THR A 7 10.12 41.12 -40.95
N ASN A 8 9.54 39.98 -40.66
CA ASN A 8 8.07 39.80 -40.61
C ASN A 8 7.59 39.54 -39.16
N PRO A 9 6.83 40.48 -38.54
CA PRO A 9 6.40 40.39 -37.16
C PRO A 9 5.50 39.18 -36.85
N SER A 10 4.68 38.71 -37.81
CA SER A 10 3.80 37.58 -37.61
C SER A 10 4.56 36.23 -37.60
N ILE A 11 5.63 36.12 -38.40
CA ILE A 11 6.49 34.94 -38.41
C ILE A 11 7.37 34.89 -37.13
N ALA A 12 7.83 36.06 -36.67
CA ALA A 12 8.59 36.15 -35.42
C ALA A 12 7.76 35.77 -34.21
N GLN A 13 6.45 36.08 -34.19
CA GLN A 13 5.54 35.73 -33.11
C GLN A 13 5.19 34.20 -33.09
N GLU A 14 5.04 33.60 -34.28
CA GLU A 14 4.76 32.15 -34.43
C GLU A 14 6.00 31.29 -34.15
N ILE A 15 7.20 31.79 -34.45
CA ILE A 15 8.47 31.14 -34.08
C ILE A 15 8.73 31.29 -32.59
N ASN A 16 8.39 32.42 -31.97
CA ASN A 16 8.56 32.61 -30.52
C ASN A 16 7.62 31.68 -29.72
N THR A 17 6.32 31.57 -30.09
CA THR A 17 5.40 30.65 -29.39
C THR A 17 5.79 29.19 -29.53
N LYS A 18 6.18 28.73 -30.73
CA LYS A 18 6.67 27.36 -30.95
C LYS A 18 8.03 27.12 -30.30
N THR A 19 8.85 28.12 -30.12
CA THR A 19 10.14 28.04 -29.45
C THR A 19 9.96 28.06 -27.93
N GLU A 20 9.01 28.83 -27.41
CA GLU A 20 8.65 28.83 -25.99
C GLU A 20 7.97 27.54 -25.58
N GLU A 21 7.07 26.93 -26.40
CA GLU A 21 6.50 25.63 -26.15
C GLU A 21 7.54 24.51 -26.21
N LYS A 22 8.48 24.56 -27.17
CA LYS A 22 9.62 23.62 -27.22
C LYS A 22 10.63 23.88 -26.12
N LEU A 23 10.88 25.13 -25.71
CA LEU A 23 11.68 25.44 -24.53
C LEU A 23 11.00 24.96 -23.26
N HIS A 24 9.68 25.13 -23.11
CA HIS A 24 8.94 24.62 -21.98
C HIS A 24 9.00 23.10 -21.93
N GLN A 25 8.78 22.39 -23.05
CA GLN A 25 8.94 20.95 -23.12
C GLN A 25 10.41 20.49 -22.93
N SER A 26 11.39 21.23 -23.48
CA SER A 26 12.81 20.91 -23.30
C SER A 26 13.32 21.30 -21.90
N VAL A 27 12.80 22.33 -21.27
CA VAL A 27 13.10 22.71 -19.88
C VAL A 27 12.52 21.67 -18.92
N THR A 28 11.32 21.15 -19.17
CA THR A 28 10.76 20.02 -18.40
C THR A 28 11.61 18.75 -18.55
N ILE A 29 12.12 18.46 -19.75
CA ILE A 29 12.97 17.29 -20.01
C ILE A 29 14.43 17.50 -19.51
N THR A 30 14.94 18.73 -19.48
CA THR A 30 16.34 18.99 -19.06
C THR A 30 16.49 19.15 -17.55
N MET A 31 15.43 19.52 -16.82
CA MET A 31 15.45 19.60 -15.34
C MET A 31 15.40 18.23 -14.64
N ILE A 32 15.05 17.13 -15.32
CA ILE A 32 15.04 15.76 -14.78
C ILE A 32 16.49 15.21 -14.58
N ARG A 33 17.52 15.91 -14.97
CA ARG A 33 18.94 15.51 -14.85
C ARG A 33 19.65 15.93 -13.57
N ASN A 34 18.98 16.58 -12.63
CA ASN A 34 19.58 16.88 -11.34
C ASN A 34 19.41 15.71 -10.36
N GLU A 35 20.53 15.21 -9.87
CA GLU A 35 20.71 14.07 -8.95
C GLU A 35 20.13 14.30 -7.54
N ASN A 36 19.06 15.08 -7.38
CA ASN A 36 18.42 15.37 -6.11
C ASN A 36 16.98 14.81 -6.10
N PRO A 37 16.77 13.56 -5.69
CA PRO A 37 15.46 12.91 -5.63
C PRO A 37 14.40 13.71 -4.86
N THR A 38 14.74 14.29 -3.70
CA THR A 38 13.79 15.06 -2.89
C THR A 38 13.25 16.27 -3.67
N ALA A 39 14.12 17.04 -4.35
CA ALA A 39 13.70 18.18 -5.15
C ALA A 39 12.90 17.76 -6.38
N THR A 40 13.32 16.69 -7.06
CA THR A 40 12.62 16.14 -8.24
C THR A 40 11.20 15.67 -7.88
N LEU A 41 11.04 14.99 -6.76
CA LEU A 41 9.71 14.60 -6.25
C LEU A 41 8.87 15.82 -5.87
N GLY A 42 9.45 16.85 -5.24
CA GLY A 42 8.75 18.10 -4.93
C GLY A 42 8.22 18.80 -6.19
N GLN A 43 9.01 18.81 -7.25
CA GLN A 43 8.60 19.34 -8.57
C GLN A 43 7.49 18.49 -9.19
N PHE A 44 7.61 17.17 -9.20
CA PHE A 44 6.58 16.27 -9.69
C PHE A 44 5.24 16.48 -8.95
N ILE A 45 5.26 16.56 -7.61
CA ILE A 45 4.06 16.78 -6.79
C ILE A 45 3.38 18.09 -7.20
N SER A 46 4.13 19.19 -7.29
CA SER A 46 3.54 20.50 -7.56
C SER A 46 2.97 20.63 -8.97
N HIS A 47 3.64 20.08 -9.99
CA HIS A 47 3.28 20.30 -11.40
C HIS A 47 2.30 19.28 -11.98
N THR A 48 2.23 18.04 -11.45
CA THR A 48 1.32 17.01 -11.97
C THR A 48 -0.13 17.46 -11.89
N THR A 49 -0.87 17.39 -12.99
CA THR A 49 -2.29 17.72 -13.09
C THR A 49 -3.11 16.49 -13.49
N TYR A 50 -4.45 16.58 -13.44
CA TYR A 50 -5.32 15.49 -13.89
C TYR A 50 -5.14 15.19 -15.39
N GLN A 51 -4.82 16.20 -16.20
CA GLN A 51 -4.62 16.07 -17.64
C GLN A 51 -3.35 15.30 -18.02
N ASP A 52 -2.39 15.22 -17.11
CA ASP A 52 -1.14 14.47 -17.31
C ASP A 52 -1.32 12.97 -17.06
N LEU A 53 -2.49 12.55 -16.53
CA LEU A 53 -2.76 11.14 -16.16
C LEU A 53 -3.35 10.38 -17.35
N PRO A 54 -2.72 9.28 -17.80
CA PRO A 54 -3.32 8.34 -18.75
C PRO A 54 -4.66 7.78 -18.27
N GLU A 55 -5.54 7.42 -19.20
CA GLU A 55 -6.88 6.89 -18.86
C GLU A 55 -6.81 5.62 -17.99
N GLU A 56 -5.89 4.71 -18.28
CA GLU A 56 -5.65 3.50 -17.51
C GLU A 56 -5.20 3.79 -16.07
N VAL A 57 -4.41 4.85 -15.86
CA VAL A 57 -3.98 5.31 -14.53
C VAL A 57 -5.17 5.86 -13.75
N VAL A 58 -6.02 6.65 -14.39
CA VAL A 58 -7.27 7.17 -13.80
C VAL A 58 -8.20 6.01 -13.42
N LYS A 59 -8.33 5.01 -14.29
CA LYS A 59 -9.14 3.80 -14.01
C LYS A 59 -8.58 3.05 -12.82
N GLN A 60 -7.27 2.82 -12.77
CA GLN A 60 -6.62 2.12 -11.67
C GLN A 60 -6.74 2.89 -10.35
N ALA A 61 -6.62 4.21 -10.36
CA ALA A 61 -6.83 5.04 -9.17
C ALA A 61 -8.24 4.89 -8.60
N LYS A 62 -9.28 4.85 -9.45
CA LYS A 62 -10.65 4.59 -9.02
C LYS A 62 -10.81 3.21 -8.38
N ARG A 63 -10.14 2.17 -8.90
CA ARG A 63 -10.12 0.82 -8.32
C ARG A 63 -9.47 0.81 -6.94
N CYS A 64 -8.31 1.46 -6.80
CA CYS A 64 -7.61 1.57 -5.51
C CYS A 64 -8.45 2.33 -4.47
N ILE A 65 -9.10 3.43 -4.86
CA ILE A 65 -9.97 4.21 -3.98
C ILE A 65 -11.18 3.38 -3.51
N LEU A 66 -11.83 2.66 -4.44
CA LEU A 66 -12.97 1.79 -4.11
C LEU A 66 -12.55 0.68 -3.15
N ASP A 67 -11.44 0.03 -3.42
CA ASP A 67 -10.88 -1.06 -2.62
C ASP A 67 -10.60 -0.61 -1.18
N LEU A 68 -9.90 0.53 -1.04
CA LEU A 68 -9.56 1.07 0.28
C LEU A 68 -10.80 1.52 1.06
N ILE A 69 -11.76 2.20 0.43
CA ILE A 69 -12.99 2.63 1.11
C ILE A 69 -13.75 1.40 1.62
N GLY A 70 -13.85 0.34 0.82
CA GLY A 70 -14.43 -0.93 1.24
C GLY A 70 -13.74 -1.50 2.47
N ALA A 71 -12.41 -1.58 2.46
CA ALA A 71 -11.63 -2.05 3.61
C ALA A 71 -11.83 -1.16 4.85
N ALA A 72 -11.83 0.16 4.71
CA ALA A 72 -12.02 1.09 5.81
C ALA A 72 -13.42 0.97 6.44
N ILE A 73 -14.48 0.87 5.61
CA ILE A 73 -15.85 0.65 6.09
C ILE A 73 -15.93 -0.71 6.81
N GLY A 74 -15.41 -1.78 6.23
CA GLY A 74 -15.37 -3.10 6.86
C GLY A 74 -14.67 -3.08 8.22
N GLY A 75 -13.53 -2.40 8.31
CA GLY A 75 -12.74 -2.23 9.54
C GLY A 75 -13.40 -1.34 10.59
N SER A 76 -14.42 -0.55 10.24
CA SER A 76 -15.06 0.40 11.16
C SER A 76 -15.73 -0.26 12.38
N ARG A 77 -16.11 -1.53 12.30
CA ARG A 77 -16.79 -2.28 13.38
C ARG A 77 -15.86 -3.21 14.17
N THR A 78 -14.62 -3.29 13.79
CA THR A 78 -13.61 -4.04 14.55
C THR A 78 -13.32 -3.36 15.90
N GLN A 79 -12.55 -4.05 16.74
CA GLN A 79 -12.09 -3.46 18.01
C GLN A 79 -11.22 -2.23 17.77
N VAL A 80 -10.33 -2.28 16.78
CA VAL A 80 -9.45 -1.14 16.41
C VAL A 80 -10.28 0.07 16.00
N GLY A 81 -11.28 -0.09 15.12
CA GLY A 81 -12.14 0.98 14.70
C GLY A 81 -12.91 1.63 15.86
N LYS A 82 -13.45 0.81 16.77
CA LYS A 82 -14.19 1.30 17.96
C LYS A 82 -13.30 2.07 18.92
N LEU A 83 -12.11 1.55 19.23
CA LEU A 83 -11.17 2.22 20.14
C LEU A 83 -10.68 3.55 19.57
N LEU A 84 -10.34 3.58 18.26
CA LEU A 84 -9.87 4.80 17.61
C LEU A 84 -10.96 5.88 17.52
N VAL A 85 -12.17 5.51 17.14
CA VAL A 85 -13.25 6.51 17.06
C VAL A 85 -13.59 7.05 18.43
N GLY A 86 -13.64 6.20 19.47
CA GLY A 86 -13.83 6.66 20.87
C GLY A 86 -12.75 7.67 21.30
N PHE A 87 -11.48 7.35 21.05
CA PHE A 87 -10.37 8.26 21.31
C PHE A 87 -10.50 9.60 20.56
N ILE A 88 -10.89 9.55 19.27
CA ILE A 88 -11.03 10.76 18.43
C ILE A 88 -12.19 11.64 18.93
N GLU A 89 -13.30 11.05 19.38
CA GLU A 89 -14.42 11.81 19.97
C GLU A 89 -14.00 12.53 21.27
N GLU A 90 -13.16 11.90 22.09
CA GLU A 90 -12.59 12.53 23.31
C GLU A 90 -11.70 13.73 22.97
N CYS A 91 -10.97 13.70 21.84
CA CYS A 91 -10.12 14.81 21.38
C CYS A 91 -10.92 16.07 20.99
N ARG A 92 -12.24 15.99 20.76
CA ARG A 92 -13.14 17.12 20.45
C ARG A 92 -12.63 18.04 19.33
N THR A 93 -12.14 17.44 18.26
CA THR A 93 -11.57 18.20 17.13
C THR A 93 -12.66 18.81 16.22
N PRO A 94 -12.33 19.80 15.37
CA PRO A 94 -13.25 20.33 14.36
C PRO A 94 -13.83 19.22 13.46
N LYS A 95 -15.12 19.34 13.11
CA LYS A 95 -15.86 18.34 12.29
C LYS A 95 -15.67 18.61 10.79
N GLU A 96 -14.46 18.39 10.27
CA GLU A 96 -14.08 18.72 8.91
C GLU A 96 -14.28 17.56 7.93
N SER A 97 -13.94 16.34 8.35
CA SER A 97 -13.84 15.17 7.45
C SER A 97 -14.54 13.95 8.05
N THR A 98 -15.20 13.17 7.19
CA THR A 98 -15.97 11.99 7.56
C THR A 98 -15.06 10.81 7.89
N ILE A 99 -15.41 10.05 8.94
CA ILE A 99 -14.81 8.74 9.23
C ILE A 99 -15.69 7.66 8.58
N PRO A 100 -15.22 6.91 7.56
CA PRO A 100 -16.01 5.90 6.87
C PRO A 100 -16.62 4.84 7.81
N GLY A 101 -17.87 4.47 7.57
CA GLY A 101 -18.61 3.52 8.43
C GLY A 101 -19.13 4.09 9.75
N TRP A 102 -18.87 5.36 10.05
CA TRP A 102 -19.33 6.06 11.26
C TRP A 102 -20.09 7.34 10.90
N LYS A 103 -21.09 7.71 11.73
CA LYS A 103 -21.76 9.01 11.65
C LYS A 103 -20.98 10.08 12.43
N VAL A 104 -19.65 10.06 12.30
CA VAL A 104 -18.71 10.91 13.03
C VAL A 104 -17.84 11.65 12.02
N LYS A 105 -17.59 12.93 12.30
CA LYS A 105 -16.60 13.75 11.62
C LYS A 105 -15.56 14.23 12.62
N ALA A 106 -14.31 14.35 12.15
CA ALA A 106 -13.17 14.86 12.92
C ALA A 106 -12.34 15.82 12.07
N SER A 107 -11.32 16.45 12.64
CA SER A 107 -10.34 17.16 11.83
C SER A 107 -9.61 16.20 10.90
N SER A 108 -9.19 16.69 9.74
CA SER A 108 -8.65 15.88 8.66
C SER A 108 -7.53 14.92 9.09
N PRO A 109 -6.56 15.31 9.96
CA PRO A 109 -5.53 14.36 10.43
C PRO A 109 -6.13 13.18 11.20
N TYR A 110 -7.12 13.42 12.07
CA TYR A 110 -7.76 12.36 12.86
C TYR A 110 -8.67 11.47 12.01
N ALA A 111 -9.42 12.06 11.06
CA ALA A 111 -10.25 11.28 10.15
C ALA A 111 -9.37 10.36 9.25
N ALA A 112 -8.23 10.86 8.79
CA ALA A 112 -7.27 10.09 8.01
C ALA A 112 -6.58 9.00 8.85
N LEU A 113 -6.24 9.29 10.12
CA LEU A 113 -5.73 8.31 11.09
C LEU A 113 -6.71 7.14 11.24
N ALA A 114 -7.99 7.42 11.52
CA ALA A 114 -8.99 6.38 11.68
C ALA A 114 -9.18 5.57 10.39
N THR A 115 -9.34 6.26 9.25
CA THR A 115 -9.59 5.61 7.95
C THR A 115 -8.47 4.66 7.56
N GLY A 116 -7.21 5.09 7.67
CA GLY A 116 -6.05 4.26 7.35
C GLY A 116 -5.89 3.07 8.29
N SER A 117 -6.08 3.27 9.59
CA SER A 117 -5.99 2.18 10.58
C SER A 117 -7.09 1.13 10.40
N MET A 118 -8.33 1.57 10.17
CA MET A 118 -9.46 0.66 9.92
C MET A 118 -9.25 -0.16 8.63
N ALA A 119 -8.73 0.46 7.56
CA ALA A 119 -8.44 -0.25 6.32
C ALA A 119 -7.33 -1.29 6.49
N GLN A 120 -6.28 -0.96 7.26
CA GLN A 120 -5.14 -1.84 7.53
C GLN A 120 -5.52 -3.04 8.40
N ASP A 121 -6.44 -2.88 9.37
CA ASP A 121 -6.82 -3.94 10.31
C ASP A 121 -7.34 -5.19 9.62
N LEU A 122 -8.09 -5.05 8.54
CA LEU A 122 -8.65 -6.20 7.82
C LEU A 122 -7.62 -6.97 6.96
N GLU A 123 -6.40 -6.45 6.77
CA GLU A 123 -5.43 -7.02 5.83
C GLU A 123 -6.00 -7.20 4.40
N LEU A 124 -6.84 -6.25 3.97
CA LEU A 124 -7.48 -6.24 2.64
C LEU A 124 -7.03 -5.08 1.76
N ASP A 125 -6.21 -4.18 2.28
CA ASP A 125 -5.61 -3.05 1.58
C ASP A 125 -4.62 -3.51 0.49
N ASP A 126 -4.42 -2.66 -0.53
CA ASP A 126 -3.54 -2.96 -1.65
C ASP A 126 -2.04 -2.96 -1.28
N VAL A 127 -1.25 -3.63 -2.11
CA VAL A 127 0.21 -3.76 -1.93
C VAL A 127 0.91 -3.59 -3.26
N ASN A 128 1.99 -2.84 -3.28
CA ASN A 128 2.94 -2.86 -4.39
C ASN A 128 4.12 -3.78 -4.02
N ARG A 129 4.21 -4.92 -4.70
CA ARG A 129 5.20 -5.97 -4.43
C ARG A 129 6.64 -5.49 -4.61
N MET A 130 6.91 -4.69 -5.65
CA MET A 130 8.26 -4.23 -5.99
C MET A 130 8.81 -3.23 -4.98
N SER A 131 7.95 -2.43 -4.37
CA SER A 131 8.33 -1.44 -3.35
C SER A 131 8.13 -1.94 -1.92
N HIS A 132 7.41 -3.04 -1.71
CA HIS A 132 6.93 -3.52 -0.42
C HIS A 132 6.03 -2.52 0.33
N MET A 133 5.47 -1.54 -0.39
CA MET A 133 4.58 -0.53 0.19
C MET A 133 3.11 -0.95 0.16
N HIS A 134 2.33 -0.38 1.08
CA HIS A 134 0.88 -0.40 1.09
C HIS A 134 0.39 1.01 0.71
N PRO A 135 0.41 1.36 -0.59
CA PRO A 135 0.24 2.75 -1.00
C PRO A 135 -1.17 3.28 -0.72
N GLY A 136 -2.19 2.43 -0.77
CA GLY A 136 -3.58 2.81 -0.50
C GLY A 136 -3.76 3.37 0.91
N VAL A 137 -3.36 2.62 1.94
CA VAL A 137 -3.52 3.06 3.34
C VAL A 137 -2.67 4.27 3.69
N SER A 138 -1.57 4.49 2.98
CA SER A 138 -0.67 5.62 3.23
C SER A 138 -1.01 6.90 2.45
N THR A 139 -2.01 6.86 1.57
CA THR A 139 -2.28 7.95 0.62
C THR A 139 -3.76 8.33 0.58
N ILE A 140 -4.64 7.36 0.33
CA ILE A 140 -6.07 7.61 0.09
C ILE A 140 -6.78 8.21 1.32
N PRO A 141 -6.50 7.79 2.58
CA PRO A 141 -7.12 8.44 3.74
C PRO A 141 -6.83 9.94 3.83
N THR A 142 -5.60 10.34 3.50
CA THR A 142 -5.18 11.75 3.41
C THR A 142 -5.92 12.46 2.28
N ALA A 143 -5.94 11.88 1.07
CA ALA A 143 -6.61 12.46 -0.09
C ALA A 143 -8.11 12.69 0.19
N LEU A 144 -8.82 11.67 0.71
CA LEU A 144 -10.25 11.74 1.04
C LEU A 144 -10.53 12.83 2.07
N SER A 145 -9.81 12.80 3.21
CA SER A 145 -10.05 13.72 4.31
C SER A 145 -9.79 15.17 3.92
N LEU A 146 -8.70 15.42 3.19
CA LEU A 146 -8.38 16.78 2.76
C LEU A 146 -9.26 17.25 1.60
N CYS A 147 -9.62 16.39 0.64
CA CYS A 147 -10.56 16.77 -0.43
C CYS A 147 -11.94 17.13 0.13
N GLU A 148 -12.42 16.44 1.15
CA GLU A 148 -13.68 16.81 1.83
C GLU A 148 -13.56 18.17 2.52
N ARG A 149 -12.50 18.36 3.33
CA ARG A 149 -12.23 19.63 4.03
C ARG A 149 -12.12 20.82 3.07
N GLU A 150 -11.31 20.66 2.01
CA GLU A 150 -11.01 21.72 1.05
C GLU A 150 -12.04 21.84 -0.09
N LYS A 151 -13.14 21.04 -0.03
CA LYS A 151 -14.22 20.99 -1.03
C LYS A 151 -13.69 20.78 -2.46
N LYS A 152 -12.72 19.88 -2.60
CA LYS A 152 -12.09 19.52 -3.87
C LYS A 152 -12.96 18.57 -4.69
N SER A 153 -12.67 18.48 -5.98
CA SER A 153 -13.38 17.60 -6.93
C SER A 153 -12.88 16.15 -6.87
N GLY A 154 -13.64 15.22 -7.50
CA GLY A 154 -13.18 13.86 -7.71
C GLY A 154 -11.92 13.75 -8.57
N ARG A 155 -11.65 14.73 -9.46
CA ARG A 155 -10.40 14.81 -10.22
C ARG A 155 -9.23 15.12 -9.31
N ASP A 156 -9.39 16.04 -8.36
CA ASP A 156 -8.37 16.34 -7.36
C ASP A 156 -8.07 15.13 -6.48
N LEU A 157 -9.11 14.37 -6.06
CA LEU A 157 -8.95 13.13 -5.31
C LEU A 157 -8.12 12.09 -6.09
N ILE A 158 -8.43 11.89 -7.37
CA ILE A 158 -7.69 10.95 -8.24
C ILE A 158 -6.24 11.41 -8.38
N THR A 159 -6.01 12.70 -8.72
CA THR A 159 -4.66 13.22 -8.93
C THR A 159 -3.80 13.11 -7.68
N SER A 160 -4.34 13.50 -6.51
CA SER A 160 -3.61 13.41 -5.24
C SER A 160 -3.34 11.96 -4.82
N THR A 161 -4.24 11.04 -5.13
CA THR A 161 -4.02 9.61 -4.93
C THR A 161 -2.86 9.11 -5.80
N VAL A 162 -2.89 9.39 -7.11
CA VAL A 162 -1.81 8.95 -8.04
C VAL A 162 -0.46 9.52 -7.61
N VAL A 163 -0.40 10.82 -7.28
CA VAL A 163 0.84 11.48 -6.84
C VAL A 163 1.39 10.86 -5.56
N GLY A 164 0.54 10.55 -4.59
CA GLY A 164 0.96 9.88 -3.36
C GLY A 164 1.48 8.46 -3.59
N TYR A 165 0.80 7.68 -4.45
CA TYR A 165 1.25 6.34 -4.86
C TYR A 165 2.61 6.39 -5.53
N GLU A 166 2.81 7.36 -6.42
CA GLU A 166 4.06 7.53 -7.15
C GLU A 166 5.22 7.75 -6.17
N VAL A 167 5.06 8.71 -5.27
CA VAL A 167 6.12 9.09 -4.32
C VAL A 167 6.46 7.95 -3.36
N VAL A 168 5.47 7.35 -2.71
CA VAL A 168 5.75 6.30 -1.70
C VAL A 168 6.34 5.04 -2.33
N ASN A 169 5.85 4.64 -3.51
CA ASN A 169 6.36 3.44 -4.17
C ASN A 169 7.77 3.64 -4.71
N ARG A 170 8.10 4.80 -5.28
CA ARG A 170 9.46 5.08 -5.77
C ARG A 170 10.47 5.14 -4.64
N ILE A 171 10.14 5.77 -3.52
CA ILE A 171 10.99 5.74 -2.33
C ILE A 171 11.11 4.31 -1.81
N GLY A 172 10.02 3.54 -1.76
CA GLY A 172 10.05 2.15 -1.37
C GLY A 172 10.93 1.27 -2.26
N LYS A 173 10.82 1.42 -3.58
CA LYS A 173 11.67 0.69 -4.55
C LYS A 173 13.14 1.00 -4.36
N SER A 174 13.48 2.24 -4.04
CA SER A 174 14.88 2.64 -3.86
C SER A 174 15.59 1.93 -2.72
N VAL A 175 14.88 1.38 -1.76
CA VAL A 175 15.41 0.68 -0.58
C VAL A 175 15.05 -0.81 -0.52
N SER A 176 14.23 -1.27 -1.45
CA SER A 176 13.78 -2.68 -1.52
C SER A 176 14.74 -3.54 -2.36
N PRO A 177 14.87 -4.83 -2.04
CA PRO A 177 14.23 -5.55 -0.93
C PRO A 177 15.00 -5.45 0.40
N SER A 178 16.10 -4.69 0.46
CA SER A 178 17.04 -4.66 1.59
C SER A 178 16.37 -4.24 2.91
N ILE A 179 15.39 -3.33 2.88
CA ILE A 179 14.66 -2.91 4.08
C ILE A 179 14.04 -4.11 4.83
N LEU A 180 13.50 -5.10 4.13
CA LEU A 180 12.89 -6.30 4.74
C LEU A 180 13.88 -7.44 4.96
N ARG A 181 14.90 -7.56 4.09
CA ARG A 181 15.87 -8.66 4.18
C ARG A 181 16.93 -8.41 5.23
N ASP A 182 17.43 -7.18 5.30
CA ASP A 182 18.69 -6.86 5.96
C ASP A 182 18.53 -6.02 7.23
N THR A 183 17.28 -5.61 7.57
CA THR A 183 16.99 -4.76 8.72
C THR A 183 15.82 -5.27 9.56
N VAL A 184 15.52 -4.57 10.63
CA VAL A 184 14.36 -4.80 11.51
C VAL A 184 13.20 -3.85 11.21
N PHE A 185 13.39 -2.92 10.28
CA PHE A 185 12.36 -1.95 9.91
C PHE A 185 11.26 -2.60 9.08
N HIS A 186 10.04 -2.19 9.38
CA HIS A 186 8.90 -2.44 8.49
C HIS A 186 8.78 -1.30 7.47
N PRO A 187 8.40 -1.55 6.21
CA PRO A 187 8.26 -0.50 5.19
C PRO A 187 7.35 0.67 5.57
N ALA A 188 6.47 0.50 6.54
CA ALA A 188 5.61 1.57 7.07
C ALA A 188 6.38 2.80 7.61
N VAL A 189 7.66 2.66 7.90
CA VAL A 189 8.54 3.79 8.25
C VAL A 189 8.62 4.85 7.14
N LEU A 190 8.30 4.47 5.88
CA LEU A 190 8.30 5.35 4.72
C LEU A 190 6.90 5.80 4.28
N TRP A 191 5.83 5.27 4.88
CA TRP A 191 4.47 5.51 4.39
C TRP A 191 4.02 6.97 4.52
N ALA A 192 4.58 7.73 5.44
CA ALA A 192 4.28 9.16 5.58
C ALA A 192 4.61 9.98 4.32
N PHE A 193 5.56 9.55 3.48
CA PHE A 193 5.89 10.23 2.23
C PHE A 193 4.73 10.20 1.21
N GLY A 194 3.95 9.12 1.18
CA GLY A 194 2.74 9.04 0.35
C GLY A 194 1.68 10.03 0.81
N SER A 195 1.44 10.09 2.12
CA SER A 195 0.52 11.05 2.72
C SER A 195 0.97 12.50 2.51
N ILE A 196 2.26 12.81 2.72
CA ILE A 196 2.83 14.15 2.46
C ILE A 196 2.59 14.56 1.01
N ALA A 197 2.93 13.70 0.05
CA ALA A 197 2.78 13.99 -1.37
C ALA A 197 1.31 14.23 -1.75
N SER A 198 0.41 13.38 -1.24
CA SER A 198 -1.02 13.54 -1.44
C SER A 198 -1.55 14.84 -0.83
N ALA A 199 -1.17 15.16 0.39
CA ALA A 199 -1.57 16.40 1.07
C ALA A 199 -1.06 17.66 0.34
N CYS A 200 0.22 17.69 -0.04
CA CYS A 200 0.80 18.78 -0.82
C CYS A 200 0.03 19.01 -2.12
N LYS A 201 -0.39 17.91 -2.79
CA LYS A 201 -1.16 18.00 -4.03
C LYS A 201 -2.56 18.57 -3.80
N VAL A 202 -3.29 18.11 -2.77
CA VAL A 202 -4.62 18.65 -2.44
C VAL A 202 -4.56 20.14 -2.10
N PHE A 203 -3.53 20.56 -1.34
CA PHE A 203 -3.33 21.96 -0.98
C PHE A 203 -2.84 22.85 -2.13
N GLY A 204 -2.41 22.28 -3.27
CA GLY A 204 -1.87 23.03 -4.40
C GLY A 204 -0.55 23.74 -4.05
N MET A 205 0.31 23.10 -3.28
CA MET A 205 1.57 23.66 -2.81
C MET A 205 2.57 23.83 -3.96
N ASP A 206 3.37 24.89 -3.91
CA ASP A 206 4.51 25.08 -4.80
C ASP A 206 5.65 24.08 -4.50
N THR A 207 6.62 24.00 -5.41
CA THR A 207 7.75 23.04 -5.30
C THR A 207 8.53 23.21 -4.00
N GLU A 208 8.79 24.46 -3.59
CA GLU A 208 9.58 24.75 -2.38
C GLU A 208 8.90 24.22 -1.12
N LYS A 209 7.59 24.45 -1.00
CA LYS A 209 6.79 23.92 0.12
C LYS A 209 6.68 22.42 0.08
N CYS A 210 6.56 21.79 -1.11
CA CYS A 210 6.56 20.35 -1.27
C CYS A 210 7.89 19.74 -0.78
N VAL A 211 9.03 20.32 -1.16
CA VAL A 211 10.36 19.89 -0.69
C VAL A 211 10.47 20.02 0.82
N ASN A 212 10.03 21.14 1.41
CA ASN A 212 10.03 21.30 2.86
C ASN A 212 9.14 20.25 3.57
N ALA A 213 7.96 19.98 3.03
CA ALA A 213 7.07 18.95 3.58
C ALA A 213 7.70 17.54 3.50
N LEU A 214 8.27 17.15 2.36
CA LEU A 214 9.01 15.90 2.20
C LEU A 214 10.18 15.82 3.19
N GLY A 215 10.91 16.93 3.38
CA GLY A 215 12.02 17.03 4.32
C GLY A 215 11.62 16.89 5.79
N MET A 216 10.35 17.11 6.14
CA MET A 216 9.78 16.78 7.45
C MET A 216 9.34 15.32 7.59
N GLY A 217 9.45 14.52 6.54
CA GLY A 217 9.21 13.06 6.61
C GLY A 217 10.10 12.32 7.61
N SER A 218 11.17 12.96 8.11
CA SER A 218 11.96 12.47 9.26
C SER A 218 11.15 12.33 10.56
N LEU A 219 9.96 12.94 10.64
CA LEU A 219 9.01 12.78 11.75
C LEU A 219 8.11 11.53 11.56
N ALA A 220 8.30 10.77 10.48
CA ALA A 220 7.59 9.52 10.27
C ALA A 220 7.79 8.56 11.45
N PRO A 221 6.77 7.75 11.78
CA PRO A 221 6.86 6.83 12.91
C PRO A 221 7.94 5.77 12.66
N VAL A 222 8.63 5.38 13.73
CA VAL A 222 9.46 4.18 13.68
C VAL A 222 8.53 2.96 13.58
N ALA A 223 8.61 2.24 12.47
CA ALA A 223 7.87 1.01 12.25
C ALA A 223 8.85 -0.17 12.21
N VAL A 224 8.61 -1.20 13.04
CA VAL A 224 9.44 -2.39 13.16
C VAL A 224 8.61 -3.67 13.00
N GLU A 225 9.27 -4.79 12.70
CA GLU A 225 8.60 -6.09 12.46
C GLU A 225 8.05 -6.75 13.74
N ASP A 226 8.49 -6.35 14.94
CA ASP A 226 8.12 -7.01 16.20
C ASP A 226 6.61 -7.07 16.47
N PRO A 227 5.82 -5.97 16.33
CA PRO A 227 4.37 -6.01 16.55
C PRO A 227 3.62 -7.02 15.68
N PHE A 228 4.12 -7.29 14.47
CA PHE A 228 3.54 -8.31 13.59
C PHE A 228 3.76 -9.73 14.15
N ARG A 229 4.95 -9.98 14.70
CA ARG A 229 5.28 -11.29 15.31
C ARG A 229 4.49 -11.55 16.57
N GLN A 230 4.27 -10.50 17.38
CA GLN A 230 3.48 -10.59 18.60
C GLN A 230 1.96 -10.58 18.34
N GLY A 231 1.52 -10.15 17.15
CA GLY A 231 0.10 -10.09 16.79
C GLY A 231 -0.69 -9.07 17.61
N VAL A 232 -0.09 -7.89 17.88
CA VAL A 232 -0.68 -6.83 18.70
C VAL A 232 -1.27 -5.70 17.84
N MET A 233 -2.32 -5.03 18.34
CA MET A 233 -3.12 -4.04 17.61
C MET A 233 -2.33 -2.78 17.18
N VAL A 234 -1.19 -2.45 17.81
CA VAL A 234 -0.39 -1.28 17.39
C VAL A 234 0.03 -1.35 15.92
N LYS A 235 0.13 -2.57 15.36
CA LYS A 235 0.38 -2.81 13.93
C LYS A 235 -0.64 -2.10 13.04
N ASP A 236 -1.90 -2.03 13.45
CA ASP A 236 -2.97 -1.45 12.64
C ASP A 236 -2.88 0.09 12.58
N LEU A 237 -2.24 0.71 13.59
CA LEU A 237 -1.90 2.13 13.55
C LEU A 237 -0.86 2.47 12.46
N TYR A 238 -0.08 1.50 11.98
CA TYR A 238 0.85 1.76 10.86
C TYR A 238 0.13 2.22 9.60
N GLY A 239 -1.14 1.80 9.38
CA GLY A 239 -1.95 2.31 8.27
C GLY A 239 -2.46 3.74 8.47
N GLY A 240 -2.71 4.14 9.70
CA GLY A 240 -3.30 5.44 10.01
C GLY A 240 -2.30 6.53 10.38
N TRP A 241 -1.36 6.23 11.26
CA TRP A 241 -0.41 7.21 11.82
C TRP A 241 0.39 7.97 10.77
N PRO A 242 0.88 7.35 9.68
CA PRO A 242 1.53 8.05 8.59
C PRO A 242 0.68 9.16 7.95
N ASN A 243 -0.64 8.97 7.88
CA ASN A 243 -1.55 9.98 7.35
C ASN A 243 -1.68 11.18 8.28
N PHE A 244 -1.78 10.94 9.59
CA PHE A 244 -1.78 12.02 10.58
C PHE A 244 -0.50 12.86 10.48
N VAL A 245 0.67 12.22 10.49
CA VAL A 245 1.97 12.89 10.38
C VAL A 245 2.10 13.63 9.06
N GLY A 246 1.73 13.00 7.92
CA GLY A 246 1.86 13.58 6.61
C GLY A 246 1.01 14.85 6.42
N ILE A 247 -0.23 14.85 6.92
CA ILE A 247 -1.09 16.05 6.89
C ILE A 247 -0.48 17.15 7.77
N MET A 248 0.01 16.81 8.97
CA MET A 248 0.64 17.80 9.88
C MET A 248 1.90 18.41 9.27
N CYS A 249 2.78 17.61 8.68
CA CYS A 249 3.97 18.10 7.98
C CYS A 249 3.61 19.07 6.86
N SER A 250 2.60 18.72 6.05
CA SER A 250 2.17 19.56 4.93
C SER A 250 1.55 20.89 5.41
N ILE A 251 0.74 20.88 6.46
CA ILE A 251 0.18 22.11 7.04
C ILE A 251 1.30 23.00 7.62
N LEU A 252 2.29 22.42 8.29
CA LEU A 252 3.43 23.15 8.84
C LEU A 252 4.29 23.78 7.72
N ALA A 253 4.54 23.02 6.63
CA ALA A 253 5.26 23.55 5.47
C ALA A 253 4.51 24.72 4.80
N MET A 254 3.18 24.64 4.69
CA MET A 254 2.38 25.79 4.22
C MET A 254 2.54 27.04 5.09
N LYS A 255 2.75 26.85 6.39
CA LYS A 255 2.97 27.94 7.36
C LYS A 255 4.42 28.45 7.41
N GLY A 256 5.32 27.87 6.61
CA GLY A 256 6.71 28.30 6.51
C GLY A 256 7.70 27.50 7.37
N PHE A 257 7.29 26.36 7.96
CA PHE A 257 8.27 25.43 8.55
C PHE A 257 9.14 24.85 7.44
N THR A 258 10.43 24.74 7.73
CA THR A 258 11.42 24.19 6.81
C THR A 258 11.77 22.73 7.17
N GLY A 259 11.99 21.92 6.16
CA GLY A 259 12.47 20.56 6.26
C GLY A 259 13.82 20.37 5.57
N SER A 260 14.43 19.20 5.72
CA SER A 260 15.65 18.85 5.01
C SER A 260 15.41 18.82 3.51
N ARG A 261 16.22 19.52 2.72
CA ARG A 261 16.08 19.57 1.26
C ARG A 261 16.59 18.30 0.54
N VAL A 262 17.21 17.39 1.28
CA VAL A 262 17.88 16.19 0.79
C VAL A 262 17.64 14.99 1.73
N LEU A 263 16.47 14.94 2.41
CA LEU A 263 16.18 13.93 3.43
C LEU A 263 16.30 12.50 2.89
N ILE A 264 15.89 12.26 1.66
CA ILE A 264 15.84 10.91 1.09
C ILE A 264 17.26 10.44 0.77
N GLU A 265 18.05 11.25 0.07
CA GLU A 265 19.35 10.91 -0.53
C GLU A 265 20.57 11.28 0.30
N SER A 266 20.43 12.08 1.35
CA SER A 266 21.54 12.53 2.19
C SER A 266 22.31 11.37 2.83
N ASP A 267 23.58 11.61 3.13
CA ASP A 267 24.42 10.67 3.90
C ASP A 267 23.90 10.41 5.32
N LEU A 268 23.09 11.32 5.85
CA LEU A 268 22.36 11.20 7.11
C LEU A 268 20.86 11.04 6.88
N GLY A 269 20.45 10.71 5.65
CA GLY A 269 19.07 10.64 5.20
C GLY A 269 18.39 9.30 5.49
N ILE A 270 17.06 9.29 5.27
CA ILE A 270 16.20 8.17 5.67
C ILE A 270 16.55 6.87 4.96
N ALA A 271 16.92 6.89 3.67
CA ALA A 271 17.25 5.68 2.94
C ALA A 271 18.42 4.90 3.55
N LYS A 272 19.45 5.60 4.02
CA LYS A 272 20.61 5.00 4.71
C LYS A 272 20.29 4.49 6.10
N VAL A 273 19.30 5.07 6.76
CA VAL A 273 18.85 4.60 8.09
C VAL A 273 18.08 3.30 7.96
N VAL A 274 17.18 3.19 6.99
CA VAL A 274 16.23 2.07 6.89
C VAL A 274 16.69 0.93 5.99
N SER A 275 17.80 1.07 5.26
CA SER A 275 18.27 0.05 4.32
C SER A 275 19.79 0.00 4.22
N LYS A 276 20.32 -1.21 4.04
CA LYS A 276 21.76 -1.41 3.75
C LYS A 276 22.12 -1.23 2.28
N LYS A 277 21.13 -1.34 1.38
CA LYS A 277 21.29 -1.16 -0.06
C LYS A 277 20.21 -0.23 -0.57
N TYR A 278 20.54 0.75 -1.38
CA TYR A 278 19.61 1.72 -1.94
C TYR A 278 20.04 2.11 -3.36
N ASP A 279 19.03 2.44 -4.19
CA ASP A 279 19.23 2.94 -5.56
C ASP A 279 18.36 4.18 -5.79
N PHE A 280 18.96 5.35 -5.65
CA PHE A 280 18.26 6.63 -5.85
C PHE A 280 17.84 6.89 -7.29
N SER A 281 18.49 6.23 -8.28
CA SER A 281 18.11 6.38 -9.68
C SER A 281 16.69 5.88 -9.94
N SER A 282 16.25 4.85 -9.21
CA SER A 282 14.91 4.30 -9.31
C SER A 282 13.80 5.28 -8.92
N ILE A 283 14.12 6.30 -8.09
CA ILE A 283 13.15 7.32 -7.67
C ILE A 283 12.77 8.23 -8.84
N VAL A 284 13.74 8.62 -9.64
CA VAL A 284 13.57 9.62 -10.71
C VAL A 284 13.39 9.01 -12.10
N LYS A 285 13.75 7.73 -12.28
CA LYS A 285 13.65 7.06 -13.57
C LYS A 285 12.22 7.04 -14.08
N ASP A 286 12.00 7.57 -15.30
CA ASP A 286 10.71 7.62 -15.98
C ASP A 286 9.56 8.25 -15.15
N LEU A 287 9.88 9.12 -14.18
CA LEU A 287 8.91 9.85 -13.37
C LEU A 287 8.00 10.71 -14.28
N GLY A 288 6.67 10.58 -14.10
CA GLY A 288 5.67 11.22 -14.93
C GLY A 288 5.43 10.57 -16.31
N ARG A 289 6.13 9.48 -16.64
CA ARG A 289 5.92 8.66 -17.85
C ARG A 289 5.36 7.29 -17.54
N THR A 290 5.88 6.64 -16.51
CA THR A 290 5.34 5.41 -15.95
C THR A 290 4.78 5.70 -14.57
N PHE A 291 3.68 5.02 -14.20
CA PHE A 291 2.98 5.28 -12.95
C PHE A 291 2.96 4.04 -12.07
N GLU A 292 3.51 4.16 -10.87
CA GLU A 292 3.65 3.04 -9.91
C GLU A 292 2.30 2.50 -9.40
N ILE A 293 1.22 3.26 -9.51
CA ILE A 293 -0.12 2.78 -9.17
C ILE A 293 -0.54 1.58 -10.03
N MET A 294 -0.02 1.45 -11.26
CA MET A 294 -0.28 0.32 -12.14
C MET A 294 0.31 -1.00 -11.63
N ASN A 295 1.30 -0.91 -10.72
CA ASN A 295 1.96 -2.05 -10.08
C ASN A 295 1.30 -2.45 -8.74
N SER A 296 0.15 -1.86 -8.39
CA SER A 296 -0.58 -2.20 -7.17
C SER A 296 -1.40 -3.48 -7.33
N GLY A 297 -1.19 -4.41 -6.41
CA GLY A 297 -1.95 -5.65 -6.30
C GLY A 297 -3.06 -5.53 -5.26
N PHE A 298 -4.24 -6.10 -5.54
CA PHE A 298 -5.38 -6.18 -4.62
C PHE A 298 -5.42 -7.50 -3.88
N LYS A 299 -5.80 -7.50 -2.61
CA LYS A 299 -5.89 -8.71 -1.78
C LYS A 299 -7.27 -9.38 -1.92
N PRO A 300 -7.36 -10.61 -2.45
CA PRO A 300 -8.61 -11.39 -2.44
C PRO A 300 -8.85 -12.13 -1.11
N TYR A 301 -7.88 -12.15 -0.19
CA TYR A 301 -7.95 -12.82 1.11
C TYR A 301 -7.62 -11.84 2.23
N ALA A 302 -8.30 -11.97 3.39
CA ALA A 302 -8.10 -11.13 4.56
C ALA A 302 -6.86 -11.58 5.36
N ALA A 303 -5.71 -11.64 4.71
CA ALA A 303 -4.46 -12.13 5.28
C ALA A 303 -3.25 -11.34 4.74
N CYS A 304 -2.12 -11.46 5.43
CA CYS A 304 -0.86 -10.88 4.97
C CYS A 304 -0.55 -11.30 3.52
N ARG A 305 -0.23 -10.34 2.68
CA ARG A 305 0.01 -10.58 1.24
C ARG A 305 1.04 -11.68 0.97
N ARG A 306 2.04 -11.82 1.84
CA ARG A 306 3.08 -12.86 1.75
C ARG A 306 2.54 -14.30 1.86
N ALA A 307 1.32 -14.50 2.38
CA ALA A 307 0.67 -15.81 2.49
C ALA A 307 -0.14 -16.20 1.24
N HIS A 308 -0.46 -15.24 0.36
CA HIS A 308 -1.47 -15.44 -0.70
C HIS A 308 -1.07 -16.51 -1.71
N SER A 309 0.20 -16.61 -2.13
CA SER A 309 0.64 -17.66 -3.06
C SER A 309 0.44 -19.07 -2.48
N ALA A 310 0.65 -19.24 -1.16
CA ALA A 310 0.38 -20.52 -0.49
C ALA A 310 -1.12 -20.82 -0.42
N ILE A 311 -1.96 -19.80 -0.21
CA ILE A 311 -3.42 -19.93 -0.23
C ILE A 311 -3.89 -20.32 -1.64
N ASP A 312 -3.43 -19.61 -2.67
CA ASP A 312 -3.78 -19.91 -4.08
C ASP A 312 -3.34 -21.31 -4.48
N ALA A 313 -2.11 -21.71 -4.17
CA ALA A 313 -1.60 -23.06 -4.43
C ALA A 313 -2.45 -24.14 -3.74
N THR A 314 -2.89 -23.86 -2.51
CA THR A 314 -3.81 -24.76 -1.77
C THR A 314 -5.15 -24.86 -2.50
N PHE A 315 -5.77 -23.74 -2.90
CA PHE A 315 -7.02 -23.77 -3.66
C PHE A 315 -6.87 -24.46 -5.01
N GLU A 316 -5.74 -24.33 -5.69
CA GLU A 316 -5.48 -25.06 -6.93
C GLU A 316 -5.45 -26.58 -6.73
N ILE A 317 -4.80 -27.05 -5.64
CA ILE A 317 -4.79 -28.48 -5.29
C ILE A 317 -6.22 -28.97 -5.02
N LEU A 318 -6.99 -28.22 -4.22
CA LEU A 318 -8.37 -28.59 -3.86
C LEU A 318 -9.33 -28.60 -5.06
N ARG A 319 -9.14 -27.71 -6.04
CA ARG A 319 -9.95 -27.68 -7.27
C ARG A 319 -9.69 -28.88 -8.18
N ARG A 320 -8.44 -29.37 -8.20
CA ARG A 320 -8.04 -30.48 -9.09
C ARG A 320 -8.24 -31.85 -8.45
N ASN A 321 -8.37 -31.93 -7.11
CA ASN A 321 -8.34 -33.18 -6.37
C ASN A 321 -9.40 -33.18 -5.26
N LYS A 322 -10.04 -34.33 -5.06
CA LYS A 322 -10.95 -34.55 -3.93
C LYS A 322 -10.14 -34.99 -2.71
N ILE A 323 -9.84 -34.07 -1.82
CA ILE A 323 -9.04 -34.32 -0.61
C ILE A 323 -9.96 -34.36 0.62
N ASP A 324 -9.87 -35.46 1.38
CA ASP A 324 -10.50 -35.54 2.70
C ASP A 324 -9.55 -34.90 3.73
N PRO A 325 -9.93 -33.79 4.38
CA PRO A 325 -9.08 -33.12 5.37
C PRO A 325 -8.63 -34.07 6.53
N LYS A 326 -9.43 -35.05 6.88
CA LYS A 326 -9.13 -36.01 7.96
C LYS A 326 -7.96 -36.93 7.61
N LYS A 327 -7.76 -37.21 6.33
CA LYS A 327 -6.70 -38.08 5.79
C LYS A 327 -5.39 -37.37 5.53
N ILE A 328 -5.33 -36.04 5.75
CA ILE A 328 -4.09 -35.29 5.56
C ILE A 328 -3.10 -35.70 6.66
N GLN A 329 -1.95 -36.24 6.24
CA GLN A 329 -0.83 -36.55 7.12
C GLN A 329 0.02 -35.32 7.42
N ARG A 330 0.45 -34.62 6.37
CA ARG A 330 1.24 -33.36 6.48
C ARG A 330 1.05 -32.47 5.30
N ILE A 331 1.40 -31.19 5.49
CA ILE A 331 1.45 -30.16 4.43
C ILE A 331 2.81 -29.46 4.52
N ASP A 332 3.57 -29.49 3.43
CA ASP A 332 4.86 -28.80 3.32
C ASP A 332 4.69 -27.55 2.44
N VAL A 333 5.17 -26.40 2.91
CA VAL A 333 5.12 -25.11 2.21
C VAL A 333 6.53 -24.56 2.09
N GLY A 334 7.09 -24.67 0.89
CA GLY A 334 8.33 -23.98 0.51
C GLY A 334 8.01 -22.58 0.00
N THR A 335 8.73 -21.56 0.46
CA THR A 335 8.51 -20.17 0.05
C THR A 335 9.74 -19.29 0.30
N PHE A 336 9.67 -18.01 -0.08
CA PHE A 336 10.76 -17.04 0.10
C PHE A 336 10.94 -16.58 1.57
N CYS A 337 12.09 -15.97 1.87
CA CYS A 337 12.55 -15.66 3.24
C CYS A 337 11.55 -14.85 4.08
N ALA A 338 10.90 -13.83 3.51
CA ALA A 338 9.96 -13.01 4.26
C ALA A 338 8.63 -13.74 4.54
N ALA A 339 8.18 -14.63 3.66
CA ALA A 339 6.99 -15.45 3.85
C ALA A 339 7.24 -16.63 4.79
N SER A 340 8.43 -17.25 4.77
CA SER A 340 8.76 -18.38 5.63
C SER A 340 8.70 -18.05 7.13
N ARG A 341 8.79 -16.77 7.48
CA ARG A 341 8.62 -16.26 8.87
C ARG A 341 7.17 -16.32 9.37
N LEU A 342 6.18 -16.51 8.48
CA LEU A 342 4.74 -16.59 8.81
C LEU A 342 4.34 -18.03 9.19
N SER A 343 5.11 -18.67 10.05
CA SER A 343 5.02 -20.12 10.36
C SER A 343 4.29 -20.45 11.68
N ASN A 344 3.59 -19.49 12.29
CA ASN A 344 2.87 -19.71 13.54
C ASN A 344 1.70 -20.68 13.34
N THR A 345 1.73 -21.85 14.01
CA THR A 345 0.69 -22.87 13.92
C THR A 345 -0.42 -22.71 14.97
N HIS A 346 -0.27 -21.79 15.93
CA HIS A 346 -1.23 -21.56 17.02
C HIS A 346 -1.36 -20.07 17.32
N PRO A 347 -1.99 -19.28 16.40
CA PRO A 347 -2.18 -17.87 16.64
C PRO A 347 -3.23 -17.62 17.72
N GLU A 348 -2.92 -16.70 18.67
CA GLU A 348 -3.79 -16.38 19.81
C GLU A 348 -4.62 -15.10 19.59
N SER A 349 -4.35 -14.36 18.49
CA SER A 349 -5.08 -13.15 18.16
C SER A 349 -5.46 -13.13 16.68
N SER A 350 -6.47 -12.32 16.31
CA SER A 350 -6.86 -12.08 14.91
C SER A 350 -5.68 -11.56 14.09
N VAL A 351 -4.90 -10.64 14.64
CA VAL A 351 -3.69 -10.11 13.98
C VAL A 351 -2.69 -11.25 13.73
N ALA A 352 -2.35 -12.05 14.75
CA ALA A 352 -1.42 -13.18 14.59
C ALA A 352 -1.91 -14.20 13.56
N ALA A 353 -3.22 -14.45 13.49
CA ALA A 353 -3.81 -15.41 12.56
C ALA A 353 -3.74 -14.94 11.10
N LYS A 354 -3.97 -13.64 10.84
CA LYS A 354 -3.81 -13.04 9.50
C LYS A 354 -2.36 -13.09 9.00
N TYR A 355 -1.39 -13.27 9.92
CA TYR A 355 0.05 -13.43 9.64
C TYR A 355 0.52 -14.89 9.78
N SER A 356 -0.39 -15.87 9.66
CA SER A 356 -0.08 -17.31 9.74
C SER A 356 -0.43 -18.03 8.44
N ILE A 357 0.57 -18.50 7.71
CA ILE A 357 0.38 -19.40 6.56
C ILE A 357 -0.27 -20.72 7.02
N PRO A 358 0.17 -21.38 8.11
CA PRO A 358 -0.49 -22.60 8.60
C PRO A 358 -1.99 -22.42 8.87
N TYR A 359 -2.37 -21.34 9.53
CA TYR A 359 -3.76 -21.07 9.85
C TYR A 359 -4.58 -20.76 8.57
N ALA A 360 -4.04 -19.94 7.66
CA ALA A 360 -4.70 -19.60 6.40
C ALA A 360 -4.92 -20.84 5.49
N ILE A 361 -3.95 -21.76 5.42
CA ILE A 361 -4.09 -23.04 4.70
C ILE A 361 -5.16 -23.92 5.35
N ALA A 362 -5.18 -24.01 6.68
CA ALA A 362 -6.20 -24.77 7.39
C ALA A 362 -7.61 -24.21 7.12
N LEU A 363 -7.78 -22.88 7.08
CA LEU A 363 -9.03 -22.24 6.68
C LEU A 363 -9.40 -22.58 5.22
N ALA A 364 -8.46 -22.45 4.29
CA ALA A 364 -8.70 -22.77 2.88
C ALA A 364 -9.22 -24.21 2.70
N ILE A 365 -8.63 -25.18 3.43
CA ILE A 365 -9.00 -26.59 3.34
C ILE A 365 -10.34 -26.89 4.03
N LEU A 366 -10.56 -26.35 5.25
CA LEU A 366 -11.73 -26.72 6.08
C LEU A 366 -12.96 -25.87 5.80
N LYS A 367 -12.78 -24.59 5.39
CA LYS A 367 -13.87 -23.63 5.18
C LYS A 367 -14.09 -23.30 3.71
N GLY A 368 -13.13 -23.59 2.83
CA GLY A 368 -13.17 -23.19 1.42
C GLY A 368 -13.05 -21.67 1.18
N LYS A 369 -12.73 -20.90 2.22
CA LYS A 369 -12.52 -19.45 2.13
C LYS A 369 -11.53 -18.96 3.18
N VAL A 370 -10.90 -17.82 2.91
CA VAL A 370 -9.97 -17.12 3.82
C VAL A 370 -10.40 -15.64 3.84
N TRP A 371 -11.42 -15.33 4.64
CA TRP A 371 -12.08 -14.03 4.65
C TRP A 371 -12.22 -13.49 6.08
N ILE A 372 -12.82 -12.34 6.26
CA ILE A 372 -12.86 -11.58 7.52
C ILE A 372 -13.41 -12.42 8.69
N GLU A 373 -14.52 -13.14 8.45
CA GLU A 373 -15.22 -13.89 9.51
C GLU A 373 -14.41 -15.08 10.04
N GLU A 374 -13.49 -15.62 9.22
CA GLU A 374 -12.63 -16.74 9.60
C GLU A 374 -11.51 -16.36 10.57
N PHE A 375 -11.34 -15.06 10.85
CA PHE A 375 -10.34 -14.55 11.79
C PHE A 375 -10.93 -14.02 13.09
N ASP A 376 -12.20 -14.34 13.39
CA ASP A 376 -12.83 -13.97 14.65
C ASP A 376 -12.35 -14.85 15.83
N GLN A 377 -12.63 -14.40 17.03
CA GLN A 377 -12.20 -15.08 18.27
C GLN A 377 -12.74 -16.51 18.42
N ASN A 378 -13.89 -16.84 17.82
CA ASN A 378 -14.46 -18.19 17.89
C ASN A 378 -13.72 -19.13 16.94
N MET A 379 -13.39 -18.64 15.74
CA MET A 379 -12.61 -19.40 14.76
C MET A 379 -11.18 -19.68 15.26
N LEU A 380 -10.58 -18.74 16.00
CA LEU A 380 -9.26 -18.94 16.62
C LEU A 380 -9.24 -20.08 17.65
N LYS A 381 -10.39 -20.47 18.18
CA LYS A 381 -10.55 -21.57 19.15
C LYS A 381 -11.06 -22.87 18.51
N ASP A 382 -11.32 -22.91 17.19
CA ASP A 382 -11.74 -24.13 16.51
C ASP A 382 -10.59 -25.14 16.47
N GLU A 383 -10.70 -26.19 17.32
CA GLU A 383 -9.66 -27.20 17.46
C GLU A 383 -9.34 -27.94 16.14
N ARG A 384 -10.31 -28.04 15.22
CA ARG A 384 -10.09 -28.68 13.89
C ARG A 384 -9.13 -27.84 13.05
N ILE A 385 -9.29 -26.51 13.07
CA ILE A 385 -8.42 -25.57 12.35
C ILE A 385 -7.01 -25.65 12.95
N LEU A 386 -6.89 -25.57 14.28
CA LEU A 386 -5.61 -25.61 14.98
C LEU A 386 -4.90 -26.98 14.80
N ALA A 387 -5.65 -28.08 14.83
CA ALA A 387 -5.10 -29.40 14.59
C ALA A 387 -4.56 -29.56 13.16
N LEU A 388 -5.26 -29.01 12.15
CA LEU A 388 -4.77 -29.03 10.77
C LEU A 388 -3.59 -28.07 10.57
N ALA A 389 -3.63 -26.88 11.17
CA ALA A 389 -2.52 -25.91 11.11
C ALA A 389 -1.22 -26.50 11.68
N LYS A 390 -1.28 -27.32 12.73
CA LYS A 390 -0.11 -28.04 13.29
C LYS A 390 0.52 -29.04 12.32
N LYS A 391 -0.22 -29.52 11.31
CA LYS A 391 0.29 -30.40 10.25
C LYS A 391 1.01 -29.64 9.12
N VAL A 392 0.95 -28.29 9.11
CA VAL A 392 1.56 -27.43 8.10
C VAL A 392 2.97 -27.03 8.55
N ARG A 393 3.96 -27.36 7.73
CA ARG A 393 5.35 -26.95 7.90
C ARG A 393 5.70 -25.90 6.86
N VAL A 394 6.02 -24.69 7.28
CA VAL A 394 6.51 -23.61 6.42
C VAL A 394 8.04 -23.51 6.54
N HIS A 395 8.73 -23.43 5.42
CA HIS A 395 10.20 -23.33 5.40
C HIS A 395 10.68 -22.44 4.25
N LEU A 396 11.89 -21.93 4.41
CA LEU A 396 12.62 -21.27 3.33
C LEU A 396 12.96 -22.31 2.26
N ASP A 397 12.61 -22.00 1.01
CA ASP A 397 13.03 -22.72 -0.18
C ASP A 397 14.00 -21.82 -0.95
N GLU A 398 15.28 -22.25 -1.06
CA GLU A 398 16.33 -21.41 -1.64
C GLU A 398 16.12 -21.13 -3.13
N GLU A 399 15.48 -22.03 -3.87
CA GLU A 399 15.17 -21.81 -5.29
C GLU A 399 14.07 -20.76 -5.44
N LEU A 400 13.03 -20.85 -4.62
CA LEU A 400 11.95 -19.88 -4.60
C LEU A 400 12.41 -18.52 -4.06
N ASP A 401 13.33 -18.50 -3.09
CA ASP A 401 13.88 -17.24 -2.54
C ASP A 401 14.69 -16.45 -3.56
N ARG A 402 15.38 -17.13 -4.52
CA ARG A 402 16.06 -16.45 -5.63
C ARG A 402 15.12 -15.68 -6.56
N LEU A 403 13.83 -16.03 -6.56
CA LEU A 403 12.81 -15.37 -7.36
C LEU A 403 12.14 -14.20 -6.62
N TYR A 404 12.41 -14.01 -5.33
CA TYR A 404 11.68 -13.11 -4.44
C TYR A 404 11.63 -11.64 -4.92
N ASP A 405 12.69 -11.15 -5.55
CA ASP A 405 12.73 -9.74 -6.00
C ASP A 405 11.76 -9.46 -7.15
N SER A 406 11.40 -10.50 -7.93
CA SER A 406 10.49 -10.40 -9.07
C SER A 406 9.14 -11.10 -8.86
N LYS A 407 9.10 -12.11 -7.98
CA LYS A 407 7.93 -12.96 -7.72
C LYS A 407 7.73 -13.13 -6.21
N TRP A 408 6.54 -13.51 -5.80
CA TRP A 408 6.26 -13.94 -4.42
C TRP A 408 5.79 -15.40 -4.40
N PRO A 409 6.69 -16.34 -4.66
CA PRO A 409 6.34 -17.72 -4.93
C PRO A 409 6.03 -18.52 -3.67
N ALA A 410 5.17 -19.56 -3.82
CA ALA A 410 5.01 -20.63 -2.84
C ALA A 410 4.75 -21.97 -3.55
N LEU A 411 5.36 -23.04 -3.04
CA LEU A 411 5.12 -24.41 -3.41
C LEU A 411 4.45 -25.12 -2.24
N VAL A 412 3.21 -25.57 -2.42
CA VAL A 412 2.46 -26.35 -1.43
C VAL A 412 2.45 -27.82 -1.83
N LYS A 413 2.76 -28.72 -0.88
CA LYS A 413 2.69 -30.17 -1.04
C LYS A 413 1.81 -30.74 0.06
N ILE A 414 0.74 -31.45 -0.31
CA ILE A 414 -0.18 -32.13 0.63
C ILE A 414 0.07 -33.64 0.49
N GLU A 415 0.39 -34.31 1.59
CA GLU A 415 0.55 -35.76 1.68
C GLU A 415 -0.57 -36.37 2.53
N LEU A 416 -1.22 -37.41 2.01
CA LEU A 416 -2.28 -38.16 2.68
C LEU A 416 -1.71 -39.39 3.37
N GLU A 417 -2.47 -39.94 4.34
CA GLU A 417 -2.13 -41.14 5.10
C GLU A 417 -1.99 -42.41 4.22
N ASP A 418 -2.63 -42.41 3.05
CA ASP A 418 -2.51 -43.49 2.05
C ASP A 418 -1.28 -43.37 1.14
N GLY A 419 -0.44 -42.35 1.36
CA GLY A 419 0.77 -42.07 0.61
C GLY A 419 0.56 -41.20 -0.65
N ASN A 420 -0.67 -40.83 -1.02
CA ASN A 420 -0.94 -39.96 -2.12
C ASN A 420 -0.39 -38.55 -1.85
N LYS A 421 0.21 -37.91 -2.89
CA LYS A 421 0.84 -36.60 -2.81
C LYS A 421 0.30 -35.67 -3.89
N TYR A 422 -0.06 -34.48 -3.49
CA TYR A 422 -0.56 -33.42 -4.38
C TYR A 422 0.29 -32.16 -4.19
N SER A 423 0.62 -31.47 -5.28
CA SER A 423 1.40 -30.25 -5.20
C SER A 423 0.93 -29.19 -6.20
N SER A 424 1.13 -27.95 -5.85
CA SER A 424 0.99 -26.80 -6.75
C SER A 424 1.96 -25.70 -6.36
N GLN A 425 2.50 -25.01 -7.37
CA GLN A 425 3.33 -23.83 -7.21
C GLN A 425 2.63 -22.62 -7.82
N VAL A 426 2.62 -21.53 -7.09
CA VAL A 426 2.12 -20.23 -7.56
C VAL A 426 3.25 -19.22 -7.42
N ASP A 427 3.57 -18.55 -8.51
CA ASP A 427 4.64 -17.55 -8.57
C ASP A 427 4.14 -16.13 -8.30
N TRP A 428 2.94 -15.80 -8.80
CA TRP A 428 2.25 -14.53 -8.59
C TRP A 428 0.87 -14.80 -8.02
N PRO A 429 0.59 -14.37 -6.78
CA PRO A 429 -0.71 -14.61 -6.19
C PRO A 429 -1.81 -13.82 -6.91
N LYS A 430 -3.03 -14.33 -6.88
CA LYS A 430 -4.21 -13.63 -7.42
C LYS A 430 -4.31 -12.22 -6.86
N GLY A 431 -4.58 -11.25 -7.75
CA GLY A 431 -4.65 -9.83 -7.45
C GLY A 431 -3.38 -9.06 -7.78
N GLU A 432 -2.23 -9.71 -8.12
CA GLU A 432 -1.06 -9.02 -8.69
C GLU A 432 -1.35 -8.54 -10.12
N PRO A 433 -0.57 -7.58 -10.66
CA PRO A 433 -0.70 -7.16 -12.06
C PRO A 433 -0.61 -8.31 -13.08
N GLU A 434 0.16 -9.34 -12.78
CA GLU A 434 0.32 -10.55 -13.62
C GLU A 434 -0.88 -11.52 -13.50
N SER A 435 -1.68 -11.42 -12.44
CA SER A 435 -2.90 -12.21 -12.19
C SER A 435 -4.00 -11.34 -11.58
N PRO A 436 -4.49 -10.31 -12.30
CA PRO A 436 -5.28 -9.24 -11.70
C PRO A 436 -6.68 -9.69 -11.26
N LEU A 437 -7.25 -8.97 -10.29
CA LEU A 437 -8.69 -9.02 -10.04
C LEU A 437 -9.41 -8.26 -11.16
N THR A 438 -10.56 -8.77 -11.59
CA THR A 438 -11.46 -8.04 -12.49
C THR A 438 -12.17 -6.89 -11.78
N ASP A 439 -12.80 -5.99 -12.54
CA ASP A 439 -13.59 -4.90 -11.97
C ASP A 439 -14.79 -5.45 -11.15
N GLU A 440 -15.37 -6.56 -11.58
CA GLU A 440 -16.46 -7.27 -10.90
C GLU A 440 -15.97 -7.89 -9.58
N GLU A 441 -14.78 -8.49 -9.54
CA GLU A 441 -14.19 -9.04 -8.32
C GLU A 441 -13.91 -7.93 -7.30
N ILE A 442 -13.41 -6.76 -7.72
CA ILE A 442 -13.19 -5.59 -6.82
C ILE A 442 -14.52 -5.04 -6.30
N LYS A 443 -15.53 -4.89 -7.16
CA LYS A 443 -16.88 -4.48 -6.73
C LYS A 443 -17.48 -5.48 -5.75
N SER A 444 -17.36 -6.78 -6.02
CA SER A 444 -17.84 -7.84 -5.13
C SER A 444 -17.11 -7.79 -3.77
N LYS A 445 -15.80 -7.56 -3.78
CA LYS A 445 -14.99 -7.33 -2.57
C LYS A 445 -15.53 -6.14 -1.78
N PHE A 446 -15.75 -4.98 -2.42
CA PHE A 446 -16.33 -3.80 -1.79
C PHE A 446 -17.70 -4.10 -1.16
N VAL A 447 -18.61 -4.73 -1.92
CA VAL A 447 -19.94 -5.09 -1.42
C VAL A 447 -19.85 -6.03 -0.22
N SER A 448 -18.99 -7.04 -0.27
CA SER A 448 -18.85 -8.00 0.82
C SER A 448 -18.25 -7.40 2.10
N THR A 449 -17.40 -6.37 1.98
CA THR A 449 -16.82 -5.66 3.13
C THR A 449 -17.72 -4.58 3.69
N ALA A 450 -18.39 -3.81 2.83
CA ALA A 450 -19.12 -2.60 3.23
C ALA A 450 -20.62 -2.83 3.53
N SER A 451 -21.29 -3.75 2.80
CA SER A 451 -22.76 -3.87 2.85
C SER A 451 -23.32 -4.31 4.20
N THR A 452 -22.54 -5.03 5.00
CA THR A 452 -22.93 -5.42 6.37
C THR A 452 -23.02 -4.24 7.33
N ILE A 453 -22.41 -3.10 6.96
CA ILE A 453 -22.28 -1.91 7.81
C ILE A 453 -23.15 -0.77 7.31
N ILE A 454 -23.13 -0.47 6.02
CA ILE A 454 -23.87 0.66 5.44
C ILE A 454 -25.19 0.25 4.78
N GLY A 455 -25.51 -1.04 4.73
CA GLY A 455 -26.68 -1.58 4.02
C GLY A 455 -26.42 -1.77 2.51
N LYS A 456 -27.20 -2.68 1.89
CA LYS A 456 -27.05 -3.00 0.46
C LYS A 456 -27.59 -1.92 -0.47
N GLU A 457 -28.40 -1.00 0.06
CA GLU A 457 -29.08 0.05 -0.71
C GLU A 457 -28.32 1.39 -0.71
N ASN A 458 -27.21 1.47 0.05
CA ASN A 458 -26.31 2.62 0.13
C ASN A 458 -24.97 2.32 -0.55
#